data_fc7cbc49c0b48c642719e137dd47488e
#
_entry.id   fc7cbc49c0b48c642719e137dd47488e
#
_cell.length_a   1.000
_cell.length_b   1.000
_cell.length_c   1.000
_cell.angle_alpha   90.00
_cell.angle_beta   90.00
_cell.angle_gamma   90.00
#
_symmetry.space_group_name_H-M   'P 1'
#
loop_
_entity.id
_entity.type
_entity.pdbx_description
1 polymer ?
#
loop_
_entity_poly.entity_id
_entity_poly.type
_entity_poly.pdbx_seq_one_letter_code
_entity_poly.pdbx_strand_id
1 'polypeptide(L)'
;LVVLLRMIALSDRLSEIVESQTLAMTKRSRELKATGVDVINLSIGEPDFDTPENICNAATQAMANGYTHYPPVSGLPELRGAIAKKLQQENGLDFQAENIIVSNGAKHSLLNAILALINPGDEVLIPAPFWVSYPSMIRYAGGIPVSIPSSVEDDFKVSAEKLASYITPKTKMLLFSSPCNPSGSVMNETELKAWKDVLVKHPNIFILSDEIYEKINYAGKHCSLAEYPELSGRIAVINGLSKGYAMTGWRMGYLAGPKELVVACDKIQGLMTSGANSVAQMASVTAFEGPQDTVLHMKNVFEKRRNAFHAALSLIPNLPCNLPDGAFYLFPDVSHYLGKTTPEGIVLNTADDLCLYLLDKGHVSAVSGEAFGHASCIRLSYAAAEEQLMKAAERIAEAFRNLKD
;
A
#
# COMPACT_ATOMS: atom_id res chain seq x y z
N LEU A 1 -39.51 -11.65 32.54
CA LEU A 1 -38.42 -10.63 32.65
C LEU A 1 -37.61 -10.66 31.38
N VAL A 2 -37.89 -9.73 30.44
CA VAL A 2 -37.06 -9.51 29.26
C VAL A 2 -35.81 -8.76 29.72
N VAL A 3 -34.67 -9.44 29.79
CA VAL A 3 -33.37 -8.79 30.00
C VAL A 3 -33.06 -8.02 28.72
N LEU A 4 -33.33 -6.73 28.69
CA LEU A 4 -32.84 -5.81 27.69
C LEU A 4 -31.29 -5.83 27.81
N LEU A 5 -30.62 -6.60 26.96
CA LEU A 5 -29.19 -6.48 26.74
C LEU A 5 -28.93 -5.00 26.35
N ARG A 6 -28.42 -4.21 27.28
CA ARG A 6 -27.90 -2.87 26.98
C ARG A 6 -26.78 -3.03 25.97
N MET A 7 -27.04 -2.73 24.71
CA MET A 7 -25.96 -2.60 23.72
C MET A 7 -25.05 -1.47 24.19
N ILE A 8 -23.75 -1.75 24.23
CA ILE A 8 -22.73 -0.73 24.52
C ILE A 8 -22.81 0.32 23.41
N ALA A 9 -22.99 1.59 23.78
CA ALA A 9 -22.88 2.70 22.82
C ALA A 9 -21.39 2.87 22.44
N LEU A 10 -21.07 2.56 21.20
CA LEU A 10 -19.73 2.77 20.64
C LEU A 10 -19.56 4.22 20.18
N SER A 11 -18.32 4.67 20.02
CA SER A 11 -18.01 6.00 19.49
C SER A 11 -18.45 6.12 18.04
N ASP A 12 -19.03 7.27 17.66
CA ASP A 12 -19.48 7.57 16.29
C ASP A 12 -18.34 7.49 15.26
N ARG A 13 -17.08 7.71 15.70
CA ARG A 13 -15.90 7.55 14.85
C ARG A 13 -15.74 6.17 14.23
N LEU A 14 -16.30 5.14 14.84
CA LEU A 14 -16.22 3.77 14.33
C LEU A 14 -17.09 3.57 13.09
N SER A 15 -18.14 4.36 12.90
CA SER A 15 -18.96 4.34 11.68
C SER A 15 -18.20 4.82 10.43
N GLU A 16 -17.16 5.64 10.63
CA GLU A 16 -16.29 6.13 9.56
C GLU A 16 -15.20 5.13 9.13
N ILE A 17 -15.03 4.04 9.89
CA ILE A 17 -14.02 3.01 9.63
C ILE A 17 -14.69 1.82 8.97
N VAL A 18 -14.45 1.66 7.68
CA VAL A 18 -14.91 0.49 6.91
C VAL A 18 -13.98 -0.68 7.14
N GLU A 19 -14.53 -1.88 7.36
CA GLU A 19 -13.73 -3.11 7.44
C GLU A 19 -12.95 -3.32 6.13
N SER A 20 -11.67 -3.69 6.27
CA SER A 20 -10.81 -3.91 5.11
C SER A 20 -11.29 -5.11 4.30
N GLN A 21 -11.77 -4.89 3.07
CA GLN A 21 -12.19 -5.95 2.14
C GLN A 21 -11.07 -6.97 1.89
N THR A 22 -9.81 -6.53 1.88
CA THR A 22 -8.64 -7.43 1.80
C THR A 22 -8.62 -8.44 2.96
N LEU A 23 -8.89 -7.98 4.19
CA LEU A 23 -8.95 -8.85 5.37
C LEU A 23 -10.17 -9.78 5.33
N ALA A 24 -11.33 -9.29 4.91
CA ALA A 24 -12.55 -10.08 4.78
C ALA A 24 -12.37 -11.22 3.75
N MET A 25 -11.83 -10.93 2.57
CA MET A 25 -11.54 -11.94 1.54
C MET A 25 -10.48 -12.95 2.00
N THR A 26 -9.44 -12.49 2.70
CA THR A 26 -8.41 -13.38 3.25
C THR A 26 -9.00 -14.32 4.30
N LYS A 27 -9.89 -13.83 5.17
CA LYS A 27 -10.60 -14.64 6.17
C LYS A 27 -11.45 -15.71 5.49
N ARG A 28 -12.30 -15.33 4.52
CA ARG A 28 -13.16 -16.26 3.78
C ARG A 28 -12.34 -17.32 3.02
N SER A 29 -11.22 -16.92 2.41
CA SER A 29 -10.27 -17.85 1.76
C SER A 29 -9.71 -18.88 2.75
N ARG A 30 -9.35 -18.45 3.97
CA ARG A 30 -8.88 -19.37 5.03
C ARG A 30 -9.97 -20.35 5.49
N GLU A 31 -11.20 -19.87 5.65
CA GLU A 31 -12.36 -20.67 6.02
C GLU A 31 -12.61 -21.77 4.98
N LEU A 32 -12.60 -21.46 3.69
CA LEU A 32 -12.71 -22.45 2.62
C LEU A 32 -11.55 -23.44 2.60
N LYS A 33 -10.30 -22.99 2.76
CA LYS A 33 -9.15 -23.89 2.88
C LYS A 33 -9.30 -24.87 4.04
N ALA A 34 -9.84 -24.43 5.18
CA ALA A 34 -10.07 -25.28 6.35
C ALA A 34 -11.09 -26.40 6.08
N THR A 35 -11.97 -26.27 5.08
CA THR A 35 -12.89 -27.33 4.62
C THR A 35 -12.28 -28.28 3.59
N GLY A 36 -10.98 -28.10 3.24
CA GLY A 36 -10.27 -28.96 2.29
C GLY A 36 -10.31 -28.47 0.84
N VAL A 37 -10.89 -27.28 0.56
CA VAL A 37 -10.90 -26.69 -0.77
C VAL A 37 -9.53 -26.13 -1.14
N ASP A 38 -9.01 -26.48 -2.34
CA ASP A 38 -7.74 -25.96 -2.87
C ASP A 38 -7.91 -24.52 -3.39
N VAL A 39 -7.90 -23.55 -2.48
CA VAL A 39 -8.02 -22.11 -2.79
C VAL A 39 -6.64 -21.50 -3.05
N ILE A 40 -6.47 -20.85 -4.20
CA ILE A 40 -5.31 -20.00 -4.50
C ILE A 40 -5.61 -18.59 -3.99
N ASN A 41 -4.84 -18.14 -3.00
CA ASN A 41 -5.10 -16.85 -2.38
C ASN A 41 -4.24 -15.73 -2.98
N LEU A 42 -4.84 -14.91 -3.86
CA LEU A 42 -4.21 -13.73 -4.46
C LEU A 42 -4.72 -12.43 -3.84
N SER A 43 -5.44 -12.48 -2.71
CA SER A 43 -5.91 -11.29 -2.00
C SER A 43 -4.87 -10.68 -1.05
N ILE A 44 -3.84 -11.44 -0.68
CA ILE A 44 -2.84 -11.04 0.32
C ILE A 44 -1.86 -10.03 -0.26
N GLY A 45 -1.59 -8.97 0.50
CA GLY A 45 -0.64 -7.93 0.12
C GLY A 45 0.68 -8.04 0.89
N GLU A 46 1.32 -9.21 0.89
CA GLU A 46 2.64 -9.41 1.51
C GLU A 46 3.54 -10.30 0.64
N PRO A 47 4.88 -10.10 0.68
CA PRO A 47 5.82 -11.00 0.05
C PRO A 47 5.66 -12.43 0.58
N ASP A 48 5.83 -13.41 -0.30
CA ASP A 48 5.84 -14.85 0.05
C ASP A 48 7.24 -15.37 0.39
N PHE A 49 8.17 -14.46 0.60
CA PHE A 49 9.53 -14.74 1.08
C PHE A 49 9.63 -14.56 2.58
N ASP A 50 10.52 -15.31 3.19
CA ASP A 50 10.93 -15.10 4.56
C ASP A 50 11.88 -13.89 4.66
N THR A 51 11.90 -13.27 5.84
CA THR A 51 12.89 -12.22 6.16
C THR A 51 14.31 -12.75 5.99
N PRO A 52 15.24 -12.03 5.34
CA PRO A 52 16.62 -12.46 5.18
C PRO A 52 17.30 -12.86 6.48
N GLU A 53 18.08 -13.94 6.44
CA GLU A 53 18.69 -14.58 7.61
C GLU A 53 19.59 -13.63 8.42
N ASN A 54 20.36 -12.77 7.75
CA ASN A 54 21.20 -11.78 8.41
C ASN A 54 20.39 -10.79 9.27
N ILE A 55 19.17 -10.44 8.86
CA ILE A 55 18.26 -9.58 9.62
C ILE A 55 17.71 -10.34 10.83
N CYS A 56 17.31 -11.61 10.66
CA CYS A 56 16.85 -12.47 11.76
C CYS A 56 17.94 -12.67 12.81
N ASN A 57 19.18 -12.90 12.38
CA ASN A 57 20.34 -13.05 13.26
C ASN A 57 20.62 -11.75 14.03
N ALA A 58 20.49 -10.59 13.39
CA ALA A 58 20.65 -9.30 14.05
C ALA A 58 19.59 -9.06 15.15
N ALA A 59 18.36 -9.50 14.95
CA ALA A 59 17.32 -9.46 15.99
C ALA A 59 17.69 -10.34 17.20
N THR A 60 18.15 -11.55 16.94
CA THR A 60 18.61 -12.47 18.01
C THR A 60 19.74 -11.85 18.81
N GLN A 61 20.71 -11.22 18.13
CA GLN A 61 21.82 -10.53 18.79
C GLN A 61 21.34 -9.30 19.55
N ALA A 62 20.38 -8.53 19.04
CA ALA A 62 19.80 -7.40 19.73
C ALA A 62 19.13 -7.82 21.06
N MET A 63 18.39 -8.92 21.06
CA MET A 63 17.82 -9.47 22.31
C MET A 63 18.92 -9.85 23.29
N ALA A 64 19.97 -10.53 22.84
CA ALA A 64 21.10 -10.93 23.69
C ALA A 64 21.85 -9.71 24.25
N ASN A 65 21.89 -8.59 23.52
CA ASN A 65 22.52 -7.34 23.93
C ASN A 65 21.62 -6.45 24.79
N GLY A 66 20.42 -6.90 25.17
CA GLY A 66 19.55 -6.19 26.11
C GLY A 66 18.70 -5.06 25.48
N TYR A 67 18.46 -5.05 24.17
CA TYR A 67 17.51 -4.12 23.52
C TYR A 67 16.06 -4.48 23.87
N THR A 68 15.74 -4.48 25.17
CA THR A 68 14.43 -4.91 25.72
C THR A 68 13.72 -3.81 26.50
N HIS A 69 14.30 -2.60 26.51
CA HIS A 69 13.76 -1.43 27.19
C HIS A 69 13.10 -0.47 26.20
N TYR A 70 12.35 0.50 26.72
CA TYR A 70 11.73 1.55 25.91
C TYR A 70 12.79 2.33 25.12
N PRO A 71 12.67 2.38 23.79
CA PRO A 71 13.51 3.26 22.97
C PRO A 71 12.97 4.71 23.00
N PRO A 72 13.72 5.67 22.47
CA PRO A 72 13.15 6.99 22.15
C PRO A 72 11.91 6.83 21.25
N VAL A 73 10.89 7.66 21.48
CA VAL A 73 9.62 7.60 20.75
C VAL A 73 9.82 7.71 19.23
N SER A 74 10.70 8.63 18.80
CA SER A 74 11.06 8.82 17.38
C SER A 74 11.93 7.71 16.78
N GLY A 75 12.38 6.76 17.61
CA GLY A 75 13.25 5.65 17.20
C GLY A 75 14.70 5.80 17.62
N LEU A 76 15.42 4.68 17.59
CA LEU A 76 16.83 4.60 17.95
C LEU A 76 17.67 5.49 17.02
N PRO A 77 18.67 6.23 17.57
CA PRO A 77 19.56 7.08 16.76
C PRO A 77 20.27 6.31 15.64
N GLU A 78 20.66 5.06 15.90
CA GLU A 78 21.33 4.18 14.96
C GLU A 78 20.44 3.92 13.74
N LEU A 79 19.17 3.60 13.94
CA LEU A 79 18.24 3.34 12.85
C LEU A 79 17.90 4.62 12.08
N ARG A 80 17.66 5.73 12.78
CA ARG A 80 17.41 7.02 12.12
C ARG A 80 18.60 7.46 11.27
N GLY A 81 19.83 7.23 11.76
CA GLY A 81 21.05 7.47 11.00
C GLY A 81 21.19 6.57 9.78
N ALA A 82 20.89 5.27 9.91
CA ALA A 82 20.89 4.32 8.79
C ALA A 82 19.86 4.69 7.71
N ILE A 83 18.67 5.13 8.12
CA ILE A 83 17.62 5.60 7.18
C ILE A 83 18.09 6.88 6.47
N ALA A 84 18.66 7.85 7.17
CA ALA A 84 19.18 9.09 6.57
C ALA A 84 20.24 8.79 5.51
N LYS A 85 21.20 7.92 5.85
CA LYS A 85 22.24 7.45 4.94
C LYS A 85 21.66 6.77 3.69
N LYS A 86 20.67 5.86 3.87
CA LYS A 86 19.96 5.21 2.76
C LYS A 86 19.27 6.22 1.85
N LEU A 87 18.53 7.17 2.41
CA LEU A 87 17.82 8.19 1.64
C LEU A 87 18.79 9.06 0.83
N GLN A 88 19.93 9.42 1.40
CA GLN A 88 20.96 10.17 0.68
C GLN A 88 21.61 9.35 -0.43
N GLN A 89 22.01 8.11 -0.15
CA GLN A 89 22.80 7.28 -1.10
C GLN A 89 21.95 6.70 -2.23
N GLU A 90 20.72 6.26 -1.93
CA GLU A 90 19.88 5.56 -2.89
C GLU A 90 18.87 6.49 -3.57
N ASN A 91 18.34 7.48 -2.86
CA ASN A 91 17.28 8.36 -3.35
C ASN A 91 17.76 9.79 -3.65
N GLY A 92 18.98 10.17 -3.23
CA GLY A 92 19.48 11.54 -3.39
C GLY A 92 18.77 12.56 -2.51
N LEU A 93 18.11 12.11 -1.42
CA LEU A 93 17.33 12.95 -0.52
C LEU A 93 18.15 13.33 0.71
N ASP A 94 18.30 14.62 0.98
CA ASP A 94 19.08 15.15 2.11
C ASP A 94 18.19 15.32 3.36
N PHE A 95 17.77 14.19 3.94
CA PHE A 95 17.12 14.15 5.25
C PHE A 95 18.16 13.76 6.33
N GLN A 96 18.21 14.53 7.41
CA GLN A 96 19.04 14.21 8.58
C GLN A 96 18.27 13.31 9.55
N ALA A 97 18.95 12.67 10.50
CA ALA A 97 18.30 11.81 11.50
C ALA A 97 17.15 12.51 12.25
N GLU A 98 17.23 13.83 12.46
CA GLU A 98 16.18 14.62 13.10
C GLU A 98 14.94 14.85 12.24
N ASN A 99 15.03 14.59 10.94
CA ASN A 99 13.91 14.61 10.00
C ASN A 99 13.17 13.26 9.91
N ILE A 100 13.55 12.27 10.74
CA ILE A 100 13.07 10.90 10.64
C ILE A 100 12.40 10.48 11.93
N ILE A 101 11.22 9.88 11.82
CA ILE A 101 10.54 9.14 12.88
C ILE A 101 10.26 7.72 12.46
N VAL A 102 10.67 6.75 13.27
CA VAL A 102 10.40 5.32 13.09
C VAL A 102 9.09 4.95 13.78
N SER A 103 8.23 4.21 13.10
CA SER A 103 6.89 3.87 13.58
C SER A 103 6.60 2.37 13.44
N ASN A 104 5.50 1.90 14.04
CA ASN A 104 5.03 0.52 13.95
C ASN A 104 4.47 0.19 12.55
N GLY A 105 5.33 0.21 11.55
CA GLY A 105 5.06 0.08 10.12
C GLY A 105 4.65 1.41 9.46
N ALA A 106 4.77 1.49 8.14
CA ALA A 106 4.42 2.66 7.33
C ALA A 106 2.96 3.12 7.56
N LYS A 107 2.04 2.18 7.83
CA LYS A 107 0.64 2.49 8.19
C LYS A 107 0.54 3.42 9.40
N HIS A 108 1.36 3.21 10.43
CA HIS A 108 1.38 4.05 11.62
C HIS A 108 2.00 5.42 11.32
N SER A 109 3.06 5.47 10.50
CA SER A 109 3.65 6.74 10.04
C SER A 109 2.64 7.58 9.26
N LEU A 110 1.87 6.95 8.34
CA LEU A 110 0.79 7.61 7.59
C LEU A 110 -0.27 8.20 8.54
N LEU A 111 -0.77 7.39 9.47
CA LEU A 111 -1.81 7.83 10.39
C LEU A 111 -1.31 8.97 11.29
N ASN A 112 -0.09 8.90 11.81
CA ASN A 112 0.51 9.97 12.60
C ASN A 112 0.59 11.28 11.81
N ALA A 113 1.04 11.23 10.53
CA ALA A 113 1.13 12.42 9.69
C ALA A 113 -0.25 13.01 9.37
N ILE A 114 -1.23 12.18 9.06
CA ILE A 114 -2.61 12.62 8.77
C ILE A 114 -3.21 13.27 10.02
N LEU A 115 -3.09 12.65 11.20
CA LEU A 115 -3.58 13.21 12.46
C LEU A 115 -2.88 14.51 12.86
N ALA A 116 -1.61 14.68 12.47
CA ALA A 116 -0.83 15.89 12.75
C ALA A 116 -1.20 17.07 11.84
N LEU A 117 -1.69 16.81 10.62
CA LEU A 117 -1.85 17.83 9.58
C LEU A 117 -3.29 18.16 9.23
N ILE A 118 -4.23 17.23 9.43
CA ILE A 118 -5.62 17.34 8.95
C ILE A 118 -6.55 17.76 10.09
N ASN A 119 -7.33 18.80 9.83
CA ASN A 119 -8.43 19.25 10.67
C ASN A 119 -9.78 18.80 10.08
N PRO A 120 -10.86 18.81 10.88
CA PRO A 120 -12.20 18.56 10.37
C PRO A 120 -12.57 19.48 9.20
N GLY A 121 -12.94 18.86 8.06
CA GLY A 121 -13.34 19.55 6.83
C GLY A 121 -12.21 19.86 5.85
N ASP A 122 -10.95 19.60 6.19
CA ASP A 122 -9.84 19.68 5.24
C ASP A 122 -9.96 18.61 4.16
N GLU A 123 -9.73 18.97 2.91
CA GLU A 123 -9.75 18.04 1.78
C GLU A 123 -8.36 17.42 1.55
N VAL A 124 -8.33 16.10 1.36
CA VAL A 124 -7.14 15.33 1.00
C VAL A 124 -7.34 14.71 -0.36
N LEU A 125 -6.55 15.15 -1.35
CA LEU A 125 -6.56 14.57 -2.68
C LEU A 125 -5.88 13.20 -2.65
N ILE A 126 -6.56 12.19 -3.21
CA ILE A 126 -6.04 10.82 -3.35
C ILE A 126 -6.25 10.33 -4.79
N PRO A 127 -5.20 10.29 -5.63
CA PRO A 127 -5.27 9.67 -6.95
C PRO A 127 -5.75 8.23 -6.85
N ALA A 128 -6.82 7.89 -7.57
CA ALA A 128 -7.35 6.53 -7.63
C ALA A 128 -6.76 5.80 -8.86
N PRO A 129 -6.52 4.48 -8.75
CA PRO A 129 -6.75 3.68 -7.56
C PRO A 129 -5.71 3.96 -6.46
N PHE A 130 -6.11 3.79 -5.21
CA PHE A 130 -5.30 4.08 -4.02
C PHE A 130 -5.35 2.92 -3.02
N TRP A 131 -4.44 2.90 -2.04
CA TRP A 131 -4.49 1.89 -0.99
C TRP A 131 -5.73 2.05 -0.11
N VAL A 132 -6.45 0.94 0.10
CA VAL A 132 -7.76 0.85 0.78
C VAL A 132 -7.86 1.57 2.13
N SER A 133 -6.74 1.78 2.83
CA SER A 133 -6.75 2.41 4.15
C SER A 133 -6.72 3.93 4.11
N TYR A 134 -6.36 4.57 3.00
CA TYR A 134 -6.25 6.04 2.95
C TYR A 134 -7.56 6.75 3.27
N PRO A 135 -8.70 6.43 2.63
CA PRO A 135 -9.95 7.12 2.93
C PRO A 135 -10.37 7.01 4.40
N SER A 136 -10.23 5.82 4.99
CA SER A 136 -10.59 5.60 6.40
C SER A 136 -9.68 6.37 7.37
N MET A 137 -8.37 6.47 7.08
CA MET A 137 -7.44 7.28 7.90
C MET A 137 -7.78 8.77 7.83
N ILE A 138 -8.10 9.27 6.64
CA ILE A 138 -8.47 10.67 6.41
C ILE A 138 -9.76 11.00 7.18
N ARG A 139 -10.82 10.18 7.03
CA ARG A 139 -12.08 10.35 7.77
C ARG A 139 -11.88 10.25 9.29
N TYR A 140 -11.07 9.31 9.74
CA TYR A 140 -10.77 9.17 11.16
C TYR A 140 -10.14 10.43 11.76
N ALA A 141 -9.36 11.19 10.98
CA ALA A 141 -8.83 12.50 11.36
C ALA A 141 -9.86 13.65 11.19
N GLY A 142 -11.06 13.39 10.66
CA GLY A 142 -12.07 14.38 10.36
C GLY A 142 -11.94 15.02 8.97
N GLY A 143 -10.99 14.61 8.15
CA GLY A 143 -10.78 15.10 6.79
C GLY A 143 -11.74 14.50 5.78
N ILE A 144 -11.78 15.10 4.60
CA ILE A 144 -12.60 14.68 3.46
C ILE A 144 -11.69 14.07 2.39
N PRO A 145 -11.74 12.75 2.13
CA PRO A 145 -11.00 12.16 1.03
C PRO A 145 -11.62 12.54 -0.30
N VAL A 146 -10.84 13.13 -1.20
CA VAL A 146 -11.24 13.52 -2.55
C VAL A 146 -10.52 12.64 -3.55
N SER A 147 -11.23 11.67 -4.11
CA SER A 147 -10.70 10.72 -5.09
C SER A 147 -10.55 11.40 -6.46
N ILE A 148 -9.37 11.27 -7.08
CA ILE A 148 -9.13 11.70 -8.46
C ILE A 148 -9.10 10.45 -9.34
N PRO A 149 -10.11 10.21 -10.20
CA PRO A 149 -10.20 8.98 -10.98
C PRO A 149 -9.11 8.91 -12.06
N SER A 150 -8.69 7.71 -12.39
CA SER A 150 -7.86 7.37 -13.56
C SER A 150 -8.40 6.10 -14.21
N SER A 151 -7.78 5.61 -15.28
CA SER A 151 -8.22 4.43 -16.00
C SER A 151 -7.04 3.52 -16.38
N VAL A 152 -7.33 2.31 -16.83
CA VAL A 152 -6.32 1.36 -17.30
C VAL A 152 -5.56 1.89 -18.53
N GLU A 153 -6.26 2.65 -19.40
CA GLU A 153 -5.67 3.29 -20.59
C GLU A 153 -4.64 4.35 -20.23
N ASP A 154 -4.80 5.00 -19.07
CA ASP A 154 -3.87 5.98 -18.51
C ASP A 154 -2.79 5.32 -17.62
N ASP A 155 -2.64 3.99 -17.66
CA ASP A 155 -1.79 3.23 -16.72
C ASP A 155 -2.13 3.56 -15.25
N PHE A 156 -3.40 3.86 -14.98
CA PHE A 156 -3.89 4.29 -13.67
C PHE A 156 -3.14 5.49 -13.09
N LYS A 157 -2.65 6.40 -13.93
CA LYS A 157 -1.95 7.62 -13.54
C LYS A 157 -2.84 8.83 -13.73
N VAL A 158 -2.73 9.79 -12.81
CA VAL A 158 -3.45 11.07 -12.89
C VAL A 158 -2.54 12.10 -13.55
N SER A 159 -3.00 12.76 -14.64
CA SER A 159 -2.24 13.82 -15.28
C SER A 159 -2.15 15.08 -14.39
N ALA A 160 -1.18 15.95 -14.67
CA ALA A 160 -0.99 17.19 -13.92
C ALA A 160 -2.21 18.15 -14.08
N GLU A 161 -2.80 18.20 -15.27
CA GLU A 161 -4.01 18.99 -15.56
C GLU A 161 -5.19 18.46 -14.73
N LYS A 162 -5.34 17.15 -14.66
CA LYS A 162 -6.39 16.52 -13.87
C LYS A 162 -6.18 16.75 -12.39
N LEU A 163 -4.96 16.62 -11.89
CA LEU A 163 -4.61 16.96 -10.51
C LEU A 163 -4.99 18.41 -10.19
N ALA A 164 -4.60 19.36 -11.06
CA ALA A 164 -4.90 20.79 -10.88
C ALA A 164 -6.40 21.07 -10.81
N SER A 165 -7.21 20.36 -11.61
CA SER A 165 -8.67 20.56 -11.65
C SER A 165 -9.42 20.14 -10.39
N TYR A 166 -8.79 19.31 -9.53
CA TYR A 166 -9.35 18.86 -8.24
C TYR A 166 -8.92 19.71 -7.05
N ILE A 167 -7.98 20.65 -7.24
CA ILE A 167 -7.50 21.51 -6.16
C ILE A 167 -8.57 22.59 -5.86
N THR A 168 -8.95 22.70 -4.59
CA THR A 168 -9.88 23.69 -4.06
C THR A 168 -9.21 24.53 -2.96
N PRO A 169 -9.83 25.62 -2.50
CA PRO A 169 -9.33 26.34 -1.31
C PRO A 169 -9.29 25.52 -0.03
N LYS A 170 -9.99 24.37 0.04
CA LYS A 170 -10.01 23.45 1.17
C LYS A 170 -8.96 22.37 1.06
N THR A 171 -8.31 22.23 -0.08
CA THR A 171 -7.27 21.20 -0.29
C THR A 171 -6.10 21.45 0.62
N LYS A 172 -5.87 20.55 1.55
CA LYS A 172 -4.82 20.60 2.56
C LYS A 172 -3.66 19.63 2.25
N MET A 173 -3.96 18.50 1.63
CA MET A 173 -2.97 17.45 1.41
C MET A 173 -3.18 16.75 0.07
N LEU A 174 -2.07 16.33 -0.55
CA LEU A 174 -2.02 15.30 -1.57
C LEU A 174 -1.38 14.05 -0.97
N LEU A 175 -2.10 12.93 -0.98
CA LEU A 175 -1.61 11.61 -0.53
C LEU A 175 -1.63 10.63 -1.70
N PHE A 176 -0.50 10.07 -2.07
CA PHE A 176 -0.38 9.10 -3.16
C PHE A 176 0.70 8.05 -2.88
N SER A 177 0.71 6.95 -3.63
CA SER A 177 1.78 5.95 -3.59
C SER A 177 2.39 5.72 -4.96
N SER A 178 3.73 5.60 -4.99
CA SER A 178 4.50 5.21 -6.17
C SER A 178 5.74 4.41 -5.72
N PRO A 179 5.84 3.14 -6.13
CA PRO A 179 4.89 2.31 -6.87
C PRO A 179 3.54 2.13 -6.15
N CYS A 180 2.46 2.03 -6.92
CA CYS A 180 1.09 2.05 -6.39
C CYS A 180 0.59 0.66 -5.97
N ASN A 181 -0.15 0.60 -4.89
CA ASN A 181 -1.05 -0.49 -4.56
C ASN A 181 -2.49 0.05 -4.75
N PRO A 182 -3.28 -0.44 -5.73
CA PRO A 182 -3.27 -1.80 -6.30
C PRO A 182 -2.69 -1.92 -7.72
N SER A 183 -2.46 -0.84 -8.46
CA SER A 183 -2.20 -0.90 -9.92
C SER A 183 -0.77 -1.31 -10.28
N GLY A 184 0.17 -1.19 -9.35
CA GLY A 184 1.60 -1.37 -9.62
C GLY A 184 2.21 -0.30 -10.51
N SER A 185 1.47 0.73 -10.88
CA SER A 185 1.94 1.87 -11.68
C SER A 185 3.01 2.65 -10.94
N VAL A 186 4.00 3.14 -11.68
CA VAL A 186 5.13 3.91 -11.15
C VAL A 186 5.17 5.27 -11.84
N MET A 187 5.16 6.34 -11.05
CA MET A 187 5.33 7.68 -11.57
C MET A 187 6.78 7.90 -12.00
N ASN A 188 7.00 8.31 -13.24
CA ASN A 188 8.32 8.63 -13.76
C ASN A 188 8.70 10.11 -13.51
N GLU A 189 9.94 10.47 -13.83
CA GLU A 189 10.48 11.81 -13.61
C GLU A 189 9.66 12.90 -14.35
N THR A 190 9.24 12.64 -15.58
CA THR A 190 8.45 13.61 -16.39
C THR A 190 7.08 13.87 -15.77
N GLU A 191 6.41 12.81 -15.31
CA GLU A 191 5.09 12.89 -14.65
C GLU A 191 5.20 13.61 -13.30
N LEU A 192 6.20 13.27 -12.48
CA LEU A 192 6.45 13.93 -11.20
C LEU A 192 6.84 15.39 -11.38
N LYS A 193 7.62 15.74 -12.40
CA LYS A 193 7.95 17.12 -12.73
C LYS A 193 6.69 17.93 -13.10
N ALA A 194 5.79 17.34 -13.89
CA ALA A 194 4.53 18.00 -14.24
C ALA A 194 3.64 18.23 -12.99
N TRP A 195 3.59 17.25 -12.07
CA TRP A 195 2.91 17.43 -10.78
C TRP A 195 3.57 18.52 -9.93
N LYS A 196 4.90 18.53 -9.86
CA LYS A 196 5.66 19.57 -9.15
C LYS A 196 5.30 20.98 -9.67
N ASP A 197 5.22 21.14 -11.00
CA ASP A 197 4.87 22.45 -11.62
C ASP A 197 3.45 22.94 -11.26
N VAL A 198 2.53 22.03 -10.99
CA VAL A 198 1.21 22.35 -10.42
C VAL A 198 1.35 22.68 -8.94
N LEU A 199 1.97 21.81 -8.15
CA LEU A 199 2.02 21.92 -6.70
C LEU A 199 2.77 23.17 -6.22
N VAL A 200 3.78 23.65 -6.94
CA VAL A 200 4.50 24.89 -6.62
C VAL A 200 3.56 26.09 -6.59
N LYS A 201 2.49 26.09 -7.40
CA LYS A 201 1.47 27.15 -7.42
C LYS A 201 0.51 27.09 -6.23
N HIS A 202 0.52 26.01 -5.47
CA HIS A 202 -0.35 25.74 -4.33
C HIS A 202 0.47 25.45 -3.05
N PRO A 203 1.13 26.47 -2.45
CA PRO A 203 2.10 26.30 -1.37
C PRO A 203 1.49 25.77 -0.07
N ASN A 204 0.18 25.85 0.10
CA ASN A 204 -0.53 25.37 1.30
C ASN A 204 -0.83 23.86 1.28
N ILE A 205 -0.59 23.18 0.15
CA ILE A 205 -0.83 21.74 0.04
C ILE A 205 0.41 21.00 0.56
N PHE A 206 0.23 20.19 1.59
CA PHE A 206 1.24 19.26 2.06
C PHE A 206 1.23 17.98 1.21
N ILE A 207 2.40 17.40 0.95
CA ILE A 207 2.54 16.21 0.11
C ILE A 207 2.97 15.05 1.00
N LEU A 208 2.21 13.96 0.96
CA LEU A 208 2.55 12.72 1.66
C LEU A 208 2.77 11.62 0.60
N SER A 209 4.04 11.29 0.35
CA SER A 209 4.47 10.32 -0.66
C SER A 209 4.69 8.96 0.00
N ASP A 210 3.83 7.99 -0.29
CA ASP A 210 3.98 6.61 0.20
C ASP A 210 4.83 5.81 -0.80
N GLU A 211 6.08 5.56 -0.43
CA GLU A 211 7.09 4.91 -1.27
C GLU A 211 7.45 3.50 -0.76
N ILE A 212 6.53 2.86 -0.04
CA ILE A 212 6.76 1.55 0.61
C ILE A 212 7.19 0.43 -0.38
N TYR A 213 6.89 0.60 -1.68
CA TYR A 213 7.26 -0.35 -2.73
C TYR A 213 8.51 0.07 -3.53
N GLU A 214 9.28 1.07 -3.14
CA GLU A 214 10.44 1.57 -3.89
C GLU A 214 11.43 0.47 -4.29
N LYS A 215 11.65 -0.53 -3.43
CA LYS A 215 12.55 -1.66 -3.69
C LYS A 215 11.96 -2.69 -4.67
N ILE A 216 10.67 -2.63 -4.93
CA ILE A 216 9.97 -3.48 -5.89
C ILE A 216 9.50 -2.57 -7.04
N ASN A 217 10.46 -2.02 -7.73
CA ASN A 217 10.31 -1.12 -8.87
C ASN A 217 11.11 -1.69 -10.05
N TYR A 218 10.42 -2.05 -11.12
CA TYR A 218 10.98 -2.68 -12.32
C TYR A 218 11.38 -1.65 -13.40
N ALA A 219 10.87 -0.40 -13.28
CA ALA A 219 11.15 0.68 -14.23
C ALA A 219 12.58 1.27 -14.12
N GLY A 220 13.39 0.79 -13.16
CA GLY A 220 14.76 1.27 -12.96
C GLY A 220 14.91 2.11 -11.70
N LYS A 221 15.41 3.36 -11.84
CA LYS A 221 15.60 4.26 -10.69
C LYS A 221 14.23 4.69 -10.14
N HIS A 222 14.08 4.64 -8.82
CA HIS A 222 12.93 5.23 -8.15
C HIS A 222 13.02 6.76 -8.21
N CYS A 223 11.92 7.41 -8.58
CA CYS A 223 11.78 8.87 -8.61
C CYS A 223 10.85 9.32 -7.48
N SER A 224 11.17 10.42 -6.82
CA SER A 224 10.39 10.97 -5.72
C SER A 224 10.10 12.46 -5.92
N LEU A 225 8.90 12.92 -5.54
CA LEU A 225 8.62 14.36 -5.43
C LEU A 225 9.50 15.06 -4.40
N ALA A 226 10.10 14.34 -3.46
CA ALA A 226 11.02 14.90 -2.48
C ALA A 226 12.38 15.30 -3.08
N GLU A 227 12.68 14.88 -4.32
CA GLU A 227 13.88 15.31 -5.04
C GLU A 227 13.81 16.80 -5.50
N TYR A 228 12.61 17.42 -5.48
CA TYR A 228 12.43 18.80 -5.92
C TYR A 228 12.54 19.80 -4.76
N PRO A 229 13.59 20.65 -4.72
CA PRO A 229 13.81 21.62 -3.62
C PRO A 229 12.64 22.59 -3.42
N GLU A 230 11.88 22.89 -4.47
CA GLU A 230 10.71 23.79 -4.43
C GLU A 230 9.56 23.25 -3.57
N LEU A 231 9.57 21.95 -3.29
CA LEU A 231 8.60 21.27 -2.43
C LEU A 231 9.15 21.02 -1.01
N SER A 232 10.42 21.37 -0.77
CA SER A 232 11.05 21.24 0.55
C SER A 232 10.23 21.95 1.63
N GLY A 233 10.18 21.37 2.82
CA GLY A 233 9.39 21.90 3.96
C GLY A 233 7.90 21.54 3.95
N ARG A 234 7.36 21.00 2.86
CA ARG A 234 5.94 20.58 2.77
C ARG A 234 5.72 19.24 2.08
N ILE A 235 6.74 18.39 2.13
CA ILE A 235 6.69 17.00 1.67
C ILE A 235 7.26 16.08 2.73
N ALA A 236 6.65 14.91 2.88
CA ALA A 236 7.20 13.83 3.65
C ALA A 236 7.12 12.52 2.88
N VAL A 237 8.17 11.72 2.95
CA VAL A 237 8.26 10.37 2.42
C VAL A 237 7.89 9.38 3.51
N ILE A 238 6.95 8.50 3.20
CA ILE A 238 6.59 7.35 4.03
C ILE A 238 7.20 6.11 3.39
N ASN A 239 7.92 5.32 4.19
CA ASN A 239 8.52 4.10 3.70
C ASN A 239 8.69 3.08 4.84
N GLY A 240 9.32 1.95 4.57
CA GLY A 240 9.57 0.92 5.58
C GLY A 240 10.12 -0.38 4.99
N LEU A 241 10.21 -1.38 5.84
CA LEU A 241 10.88 -2.64 5.50
C LEU A 241 9.90 -3.77 5.14
N SER A 242 8.60 -3.53 5.31
CA SER A 242 7.56 -4.56 5.15
C SER A 242 7.61 -5.26 3.80
N LYS A 243 7.88 -4.52 2.70
CA LYS A 243 7.76 -5.03 1.32
C LYS A 243 9.10 -5.42 0.74
N GLY A 244 10.04 -4.49 0.65
CA GLY A 244 11.35 -4.74 0.06
C GLY A 244 12.22 -5.73 0.81
N TYR A 245 11.98 -5.91 2.10
CA TYR A 245 12.77 -6.80 2.98
C TYR A 245 11.97 -8.00 3.53
N ALA A 246 10.76 -8.23 3.04
CA ALA A 246 9.87 -9.28 3.53
C ALA A 246 9.68 -9.25 5.07
N MET A 247 9.45 -8.06 5.62
CA MET A 247 9.36 -7.80 7.06
C MET A 247 7.96 -7.32 7.50
N THR A 248 6.88 -7.87 6.92
CA THR A 248 5.50 -7.42 7.22
C THR A 248 5.15 -7.58 8.69
N GLY A 249 5.52 -8.70 9.30
CA GLY A 249 5.26 -9.04 10.70
C GLY A 249 6.14 -8.27 11.71
N TRP A 250 7.25 -7.69 11.29
CA TRP A 250 8.18 -6.94 12.16
C TRP A 250 7.66 -5.56 12.52
N ARG A 251 6.72 -5.03 11.73
CA ARG A 251 6.09 -3.73 11.95
C ARG A 251 7.09 -2.58 11.97
N MET A 252 7.97 -2.49 10.96
CA MET A 252 8.96 -1.43 10.83
C MET A 252 8.67 -0.53 9.63
N GLY A 253 8.47 0.76 9.91
CA GLY A 253 8.29 1.82 8.92
C GLY A 253 8.77 3.15 9.45
N TYR A 254 8.84 4.15 8.60
CA TYR A 254 9.30 5.48 8.97
C TYR A 254 8.63 6.58 8.13
N LEU A 255 8.69 7.78 8.66
CA LEU A 255 8.43 9.02 7.95
C LEU A 255 9.73 9.82 7.92
N ALA A 256 10.10 10.35 6.74
CA ALA A 256 11.14 11.34 6.57
C ALA A 256 10.51 12.64 6.03
N GLY A 257 10.67 13.76 6.75
CA GLY A 257 10.01 15.01 6.41
C GLY A 257 10.47 16.20 7.26
N PRO A 258 9.75 17.33 7.21
CA PRO A 258 10.06 18.50 7.99
C PRO A 258 10.13 18.19 9.49
N LYS A 259 11.08 18.79 10.19
CA LYS A 259 11.34 18.56 11.62
C LYS A 259 10.09 18.85 12.48
N GLU A 260 9.33 19.86 12.13
CA GLU A 260 8.10 20.24 12.82
C GLU A 260 7.05 19.12 12.74
N LEU A 261 6.94 18.44 11.59
CA LEU A 261 6.05 17.30 11.43
C LEU A 261 6.56 16.10 12.23
N VAL A 262 7.86 15.83 12.22
CA VAL A 262 8.46 14.76 13.05
C VAL A 262 8.16 14.97 14.52
N VAL A 263 8.30 16.19 15.04
CA VAL A 263 7.97 16.53 16.44
C VAL A 263 6.47 16.35 16.71
N ALA A 264 5.60 16.70 15.79
CA ALA A 264 4.16 16.49 15.95
C ALA A 264 3.81 14.99 15.96
N CYS A 265 4.38 14.21 15.02
CA CYS A 265 4.21 12.76 14.98
C CYS A 265 4.76 12.06 16.23
N ASP A 266 5.90 12.55 16.77
CA ASP A 266 6.50 12.02 18.01
C ASP A 266 5.53 12.15 19.21
N LYS A 267 4.84 13.29 19.33
CA LYS A 267 3.81 13.49 20.37
C LYS A 267 2.65 12.51 20.23
N ILE A 268 2.13 12.34 19.00
CA ILE A 268 1.02 11.43 18.71
C ILE A 268 1.45 9.98 18.98
N GLN A 269 2.61 9.58 18.48
CA GLN A 269 3.14 8.22 18.65
C GLN A 269 3.45 7.92 20.12
N GLY A 270 3.98 8.90 20.87
CA GLY A 270 4.21 8.77 22.30
C GLY A 270 2.94 8.48 23.08
N LEU A 271 1.81 9.11 22.70
CA LEU A 271 0.50 8.85 23.28
C LEU A 271 -0.03 7.44 22.95
N MET A 272 0.22 6.95 21.72
CA MET A 272 -0.38 5.71 21.24
C MET A 272 0.44 4.46 21.63
N THR A 273 1.76 4.47 21.42
CA THR A 273 2.58 3.26 21.47
C THR A 273 3.91 3.42 22.20
N SER A 274 4.29 4.62 22.61
CA SER A 274 5.59 4.93 23.24
C SER A 274 6.81 4.54 22.37
N GLY A 275 6.62 4.36 21.06
CA GLY A 275 7.67 4.01 20.09
C GLY A 275 7.54 2.61 19.49
N ALA A 276 8.46 2.31 18.57
CA ALA A 276 8.51 1.02 17.88
C ALA A 276 9.40 0.03 18.65
N ASN A 277 9.22 -1.28 18.39
CA ASN A 277 9.96 -2.36 19.03
C ASN A 277 11.49 -2.21 18.83
N SER A 278 12.26 -2.14 19.91
CA SER A 278 13.70 -1.89 19.89
C SER A 278 14.52 -2.99 19.21
N VAL A 279 14.14 -4.26 19.39
CA VAL A 279 14.79 -5.41 18.72
C VAL A 279 14.60 -5.31 17.20
N ALA A 280 13.37 -5.03 16.77
CA ALA A 280 13.07 -4.87 15.36
C ALA A 280 13.78 -3.65 14.75
N GLN A 281 13.97 -2.58 15.52
CA GLN A 281 14.74 -1.43 15.08
C GLN A 281 16.22 -1.79 14.83
N MET A 282 16.87 -2.53 15.73
CA MET A 282 18.25 -2.98 15.54
C MET A 282 18.40 -3.94 14.36
N ALA A 283 17.47 -4.86 14.16
CA ALA A 283 17.43 -5.70 12.98
C ALA A 283 17.28 -4.87 11.68
N SER A 284 16.53 -3.76 11.74
CA SER A 284 16.33 -2.85 10.61
C SER A 284 17.60 -2.06 10.25
N VAL A 285 18.48 -1.76 11.20
CA VAL A 285 19.82 -1.20 10.91
C VAL A 285 20.58 -2.16 10.00
N THR A 286 20.61 -3.45 10.35
CA THR A 286 21.27 -4.48 9.52
C THR A 286 20.60 -4.62 8.14
N ALA A 287 19.29 -4.45 8.04
CA ALA A 287 18.59 -4.47 6.76
C ALA A 287 19.05 -3.35 5.82
N PHE A 288 19.25 -2.12 6.34
CA PHE A 288 19.69 -0.99 5.52
C PHE A 288 21.20 -1.00 5.23
N GLU A 289 22.02 -1.40 6.19
CA GLU A 289 23.49 -1.34 6.06
C GLU A 289 24.12 -2.63 5.52
N GLY A 290 23.40 -3.74 5.59
CA GLY A 290 23.85 -5.05 5.13
C GLY A 290 23.74 -5.25 3.61
N PRO A 291 24.14 -6.44 3.13
CA PRO A 291 24.05 -6.82 1.71
C PRO A 291 22.62 -6.72 1.19
N GLN A 292 22.44 -6.21 -0.04
CA GLN A 292 21.14 -6.03 -0.68
C GLN A 292 20.82 -7.13 -1.70
N ASP A 293 21.65 -8.15 -1.82
CA ASP A 293 21.50 -9.24 -2.82
C ASP A 293 20.19 -9.96 -2.71
N THR A 294 19.71 -10.23 -1.49
CA THR A 294 18.42 -10.90 -1.24
C THR A 294 17.25 -10.01 -1.68
N VAL A 295 17.32 -8.71 -1.45
CA VAL A 295 16.31 -7.74 -1.89
C VAL A 295 16.24 -7.70 -3.42
N LEU A 296 17.40 -7.66 -4.08
CA LEU A 296 17.49 -7.70 -5.54
C LEU A 296 16.97 -9.04 -6.09
N HIS A 297 17.30 -10.16 -5.44
CA HIS A 297 16.78 -11.46 -5.82
C HIS A 297 15.24 -11.49 -5.76
N MET A 298 14.63 -11.05 -4.66
CA MET A 298 13.17 -10.98 -4.51
C MET A 298 12.53 -10.12 -5.60
N LYS A 299 13.10 -8.94 -5.88
CA LYS A 299 12.64 -8.07 -6.97
C LYS A 299 12.64 -8.81 -8.31
N ASN A 300 13.73 -9.48 -8.68
CA ASN A 300 13.86 -10.20 -9.95
C ASN A 300 12.86 -11.36 -10.04
N VAL A 301 12.60 -12.06 -8.95
CA VAL A 301 11.58 -13.12 -8.92
C VAL A 301 10.18 -12.54 -9.11
N PHE A 302 9.85 -11.43 -8.44
CA PHE A 302 8.57 -10.76 -8.65
C PHE A 302 8.39 -10.27 -10.10
N GLU A 303 9.44 -9.70 -10.72
CA GLU A 303 9.38 -9.26 -12.11
C GLU A 303 9.10 -10.43 -13.06
N LYS A 304 9.77 -11.57 -12.87
CA LYS A 304 9.52 -12.78 -13.64
C LYS A 304 8.06 -13.26 -13.48
N ARG A 305 7.56 -13.33 -12.25
CA ARG A 305 6.18 -13.71 -11.94
C ARG A 305 5.16 -12.74 -12.54
N ARG A 306 5.43 -11.42 -12.46
CA ARG A 306 4.62 -10.39 -13.13
C ARG A 306 4.47 -10.70 -14.62
N ASN A 307 5.59 -10.89 -15.31
CA ASN A 307 5.62 -11.11 -16.75
C ASN A 307 4.82 -12.38 -17.14
N ALA A 308 5.04 -13.48 -16.42
CA ALA A 308 4.36 -14.74 -16.69
C ALA A 308 2.85 -14.65 -16.41
N PHE A 309 2.47 -14.09 -15.26
CA PHE A 309 1.06 -13.99 -14.85
C PHE A 309 0.29 -12.98 -15.70
N HIS A 310 0.88 -11.82 -16.02
CA HIS A 310 0.29 -10.85 -16.94
C HIS A 310 0.06 -11.46 -18.33
N ALA A 311 1.07 -12.15 -18.88
CA ALA A 311 0.92 -12.82 -20.19
C ALA A 311 -0.21 -13.85 -20.18
N ALA A 312 -0.35 -14.63 -19.11
CA ALA A 312 -1.44 -15.61 -18.99
C ALA A 312 -2.82 -14.94 -18.90
N LEU A 313 -2.97 -13.86 -18.11
CA LEU A 313 -4.23 -13.11 -18.02
C LEU A 313 -4.59 -12.40 -19.33
N SER A 314 -3.59 -11.94 -20.11
CA SER A 314 -3.80 -11.27 -21.41
C SER A 314 -4.42 -12.18 -22.47
N LEU A 315 -4.43 -13.50 -22.26
CA LEU A 315 -5.14 -14.47 -23.12
C LEU A 315 -6.65 -14.54 -22.83
N ILE A 316 -7.10 -13.93 -21.73
CA ILE A 316 -8.52 -13.89 -21.37
C ILE A 316 -9.17 -12.75 -22.16
N PRO A 317 -10.20 -13.02 -22.98
CA PRO A 317 -10.86 -12.00 -23.79
C PRO A 317 -11.44 -10.86 -22.94
N ASN A 318 -11.34 -9.62 -23.42
CA ASN A 318 -11.93 -8.45 -22.79
C ASN A 318 -11.52 -8.23 -21.30
N LEU A 319 -10.28 -8.58 -20.97
CA LEU A 319 -9.69 -8.36 -19.64
C LEU A 319 -8.46 -7.42 -19.77
N PRO A 320 -8.66 -6.12 -20.02
CA PRO A 320 -7.55 -5.18 -20.11
C PRO A 320 -6.84 -5.06 -18.76
N CYS A 321 -5.52 -5.09 -18.80
CA CYS A 321 -4.66 -4.96 -17.61
C CYS A 321 -3.39 -4.25 -18.02
N ASN A 322 -3.00 -3.21 -17.26
CA ASN A 322 -1.68 -2.61 -17.46
C ASN A 322 -0.57 -3.60 -17.08
N LEU A 323 0.61 -3.44 -17.67
CA LEU A 323 1.81 -4.15 -17.20
C LEU A 323 2.46 -3.29 -16.11
N PRO A 324 2.34 -3.68 -14.84
CA PRO A 324 2.79 -2.83 -13.74
C PRO A 324 4.33 -2.71 -13.69
N ASP A 325 4.82 -1.50 -13.47
CA ASP A 325 6.25 -1.21 -13.32
C ASP A 325 6.76 -1.37 -11.89
N GLY A 326 5.89 -1.72 -10.94
CA GLY A 326 6.29 -1.90 -9.55
C GLY A 326 5.27 -2.67 -8.71
N ALA A 327 5.55 -2.77 -7.41
CA ALA A 327 4.81 -3.57 -6.43
C ALA A 327 4.72 -5.05 -6.86
N PHE A 328 3.68 -5.77 -6.42
CA PHE A 328 3.45 -7.18 -6.80
C PHE A 328 1.95 -7.45 -7.01
N TYR A 329 1.27 -6.56 -7.76
CA TYR A 329 -0.17 -6.67 -8.06
C TYR A 329 -0.43 -6.48 -9.54
N LEU A 330 -1.42 -7.21 -10.05
CA LEU A 330 -2.14 -6.91 -11.29
C LEU A 330 -3.51 -6.34 -10.93
N PHE A 331 -3.99 -5.40 -11.76
CA PHE A 331 -5.26 -4.72 -11.51
C PHE A 331 -6.11 -4.65 -12.79
N PRO A 332 -6.55 -5.82 -13.31
CA PRO A 332 -7.35 -5.88 -14.55
C PRO A 332 -8.72 -5.23 -14.38
N ASP A 333 -9.18 -4.59 -15.45
CA ASP A 333 -10.55 -4.12 -15.58
C ASP A 333 -11.47 -5.29 -15.98
N VAL A 334 -12.49 -5.51 -15.19
CA VAL A 334 -13.46 -6.60 -15.32
C VAL A 334 -14.84 -6.10 -15.76
N SER A 335 -14.95 -4.84 -16.21
CA SER A 335 -16.22 -4.21 -16.59
C SER A 335 -17.02 -5.05 -17.60
N HIS A 336 -16.33 -5.72 -18.54
CA HIS A 336 -16.98 -6.61 -19.53
C HIS A 336 -17.73 -7.79 -18.88
N TYR A 337 -17.33 -8.21 -17.69
CA TYR A 337 -17.92 -9.36 -16.99
C TYR A 337 -18.98 -8.96 -15.97
N LEU A 338 -19.13 -7.67 -15.68
CA LEU A 338 -20.21 -7.15 -14.84
C LEU A 338 -21.53 -7.17 -15.62
N GLY A 339 -22.61 -7.48 -14.93
CA GLY A 339 -23.93 -7.69 -15.52
C GLY A 339 -24.16 -9.09 -16.10
N LYS A 340 -23.10 -9.91 -16.25
CA LYS A 340 -23.24 -11.29 -16.73
C LYS A 340 -23.81 -12.21 -15.64
N THR A 341 -24.37 -13.33 -16.13
CA THR A 341 -25.08 -14.32 -15.29
C THR A 341 -24.25 -15.57 -15.11
N THR A 342 -24.12 -16.05 -13.87
CA THR A 342 -23.45 -17.33 -13.55
C THR A 342 -24.27 -18.53 -14.05
N PRO A 343 -23.68 -19.74 -14.15
CA PRO A 343 -24.42 -20.96 -14.50
C PRO A 343 -25.62 -21.24 -13.58
N GLU A 344 -25.57 -20.77 -12.33
CA GLU A 344 -26.64 -20.90 -11.33
C GLU A 344 -27.73 -19.81 -11.45
N GLY A 345 -27.59 -18.87 -12.39
CA GLY A 345 -28.59 -17.81 -12.63
C GLY A 345 -28.40 -16.56 -11.77
N ILE A 346 -27.23 -16.36 -11.16
CA ILE A 346 -26.90 -15.17 -10.35
C ILE A 346 -26.27 -14.12 -11.26
N VAL A 347 -26.80 -12.89 -11.25
CA VAL A 347 -26.24 -11.77 -11.99
C VAL A 347 -25.10 -11.12 -11.15
N LEU A 348 -23.94 -10.95 -11.77
CA LEU A 348 -22.76 -10.32 -11.14
C LEU A 348 -22.78 -8.81 -11.39
N ASN A 349 -23.39 -8.04 -10.50
CA ASN A 349 -23.58 -6.60 -10.70
C ASN A 349 -22.34 -5.78 -10.35
N THR A 350 -21.48 -6.29 -9.48
CA THR A 350 -20.32 -5.58 -8.92
C THR A 350 -19.05 -6.42 -9.02
N ALA A 351 -17.89 -5.76 -8.90
CA ALA A 351 -16.63 -6.47 -8.80
C ALA A 351 -16.55 -7.31 -7.50
N ASP A 352 -17.29 -6.94 -6.44
CA ASP A 352 -17.43 -7.77 -5.24
C ASP A 352 -18.13 -9.09 -5.54
N ASP A 353 -19.26 -9.06 -6.27
CA ASP A 353 -19.97 -10.27 -6.71
C ASP A 353 -19.04 -11.17 -7.54
N LEU A 354 -18.27 -10.56 -8.44
CA LEU A 354 -17.30 -11.26 -9.27
C LEU A 354 -16.17 -11.90 -8.43
N CYS A 355 -15.64 -11.19 -7.44
CA CYS A 355 -14.62 -11.73 -6.53
C CYS A 355 -15.16 -12.91 -5.71
N LEU A 356 -16.40 -12.83 -5.26
CA LEU A 356 -17.07 -13.93 -4.57
C LEU A 356 -17.30 -15.13 -5.48
N TYR A 357 -17.73 -14.90 -6.71
CA TYR A 357 -17.87 -15.95 -7.72
C TYR A 357 -16.54 -16.63 -8.04
N LEU A 358 -15.47 -15.86 -8.24
CA LEU A 358 -14.11 -16.40 -8.45
C LEU A 358 -13.64 -17.23 -7.26
N LEU A 359 -13.94 -16.83 -6.04
CA LEU A 359 -13.58 -17.59 -4.85
C LEU A 359 -14.39 -18.89 -4.73
N ASP A 360 -15.72 -18.81 -4.90
CA ASP A 360 -16.61 -19.94 -4.65
C ASP A 360 -16.57 -20.98 -5.80
N LYS A 361 -16.34 -20.58 -7.04
CA LYS A 361 -16.34 -21.45 -8.21
C LYS A 361 -14.97 -21.64 -8.84
N GLY A 362 -14.17 -20.58 -8.96
CA GLY A 362 -12.79 -20.66 -9.47
C GLY A 362 -11.77 -21.05 -8.39
N HIS A 363 -12.15 -20.98 -7.14
CA HIS A 363 -11.25 -21.19 -5.99
C HIS A 363 -9.99 -20.29 -6.06
N VAL A 364 -10.20 -19.05 -6.56
CA VAL A 364 -9.19 -17.98 -6.60
C VAL A 364 -9.70 -16.79 -5.81
N SER A 365 -8.94 -16.35 -4.81
CA SER A 365 -9.28 -15.18 -4.01
C SER A 365 -8.66 -13.92 -4.61
N ALA A 366 -9.49 -12.93 -4.91
CA ALA A 366 -9.11 -11.60 -5.39
C ALA A 366 -9.68 -10.52 -4.46
N VAL A 367 -9.35 -9.25 -4.67
CA VAL A 367 -9.94 -8.12 -3.95
C VAL A 367 -10.60 -7.18 -4.94
N SER A 368 -11.87 -6.83 -4.69
CA SER A 368 -12.61 -5.86 -5.49
C SER A 368 -11.90 -4.50 -5.55
N GLY A 369 -11.93 -3.90 -6.72
CA GLY A 369 -11.37 -2.58 -6.97
C GLY A 369 -12.15 -1.44 -6.32
N GLU A 370 -13.39 -1.67 -5.90
CA GLU A 370 -14.20 -0.66 -5.21
C GLU A 370 -13.50 -0.15 -3.95
N ALA A 371 -12.89 -1.05 -3.17
CA ALA A 371 -12.10 -0.69 -1.99
C ALA A 371 -10.90 0.21 -2.30
N PHE A 372 -10.43 0.21 -3.54
CA PHE A 372 -9.31 1.03 -4.03
C PHE A 372 -9.79 2.26 -4.80
N GLY A 373 -11.10 2.53 -4.81
CA GLY A 373 -11.70 3.65 -5.54
C GLY A 373 -11.87 3.42 -7.05
N HIS A 374 -11.92 2.15 -7.49
CA HIS A 374 -12.09 1.79 -8.90
C HIS A 374 -13.02 0.57 -9.06
N ALA A 375 -14.32 0.81 -9.16
CA ALA A 375 -15.36 -0.21 -9.05
C ALA A 375 -15.36 -1.27 -10.17
N SER A 376 -14.71 -1.02 -11.32
CA SER A 376 -14.68 -1.96 -12.45
C SER A 376 -13.44 -2.87 -12.47
N CYS A 377 -12.57 -2.79 -11.47
CA CYS A 377 -11.34 -3.58 -11.42
C CYS A 377 -11.34 -4.62 -10.30
N ILE A 378 -10.40 -5.56 -10.38
CA ILE A 378 -10.06 -6.47 -9.28
C ILE A 378 -8.54 -6.48 -9.08
N ARG A 379 -8.08 -6.62 -7.82
CA ARG A 379 -6.65 -6.75 -7.51
C ARG A 379 -6.26 -8.22 -7.34
N LEU A 380 -5.21 -8.63 -8.03
CA LEU A 380 -4.58 -9.94 -7.97
C LEU A 380 -3.12 -9.77 -7.54
N SER A 381 -2.74 -10.34 -6.39
CA SER A 381 -1.33 -10.35 -5.94
C SER A 381 -0.56 -11.46 -6.65
N TYR A 382 0.63 -11.15 -7.19
CA TYR A 382 1.52 -12.17 -7.72
C TYR A 382 2.67 -12.53 -6.75
N ALA A 383 2.52 -12.19 -5.47
CA ALA A 383 3.38 -12.67 -4.40
C ALA A 383 2.97 -14.11 -4.01
N ALA A 384 3.14 -15.04 -4.95
CA ALA A 384 2.87 -16.47 -4.83
C ALA A 384 3.76 -17.26 -5.80
N ALA A 385 3.90 -18.57 -5.60
CA ALA A 385 4.67 -19.42 -6.50
C ALA A 385 4.15 -19.36 -7.95
N GLU A 386 5.05 -19.36 -8.93
CA GLU A 386 4.72 -19.21 -10.35
C GLU A 386 3.69 -20.26 -10.83
N GLU A 387 3.82 -21.51 -10.36
CA GLU A 387 2.87 -22.59 -10.64
C GLU A 387 1.44 -22.24 -10.15
N GLN A 388 1.33 -21.67 -8.96
CA GLN A 388 0.04 -21.24 -8.41
C GLN A 388 -0.57 -20.10 -9.22
N LEU A 389 0.25 -19.18 -9.72
CA LEU A 389 -0.19 -18.07 -10.56
C LEU A 389 -0.73 -18.56 -11.91
N MET A 390 -0.05 -19.50 -12.54
CA MET A 390 -0.52 -20.09 -13.81
C MET A 390 -1.83 -20.84 -13.62
N LYS A 391 -1.93 -21.65 -12.58
CA LYS A 391 -3.18 -22.35 -12.20
C LYS A 391 -4.32 -21.36 -11.88
N ALA A 392 -4.01 -20.23 -11.25
CA ALA A 392 -5.00 -19.19 -10.98
C ALA A 392 -5.51 -18.55 -12.30
N ALA A 393 -4.61 -18.24 -13.26
CA ALA A 393 -5.01 -17.71 -14.55
C ALA A 393 -5.94 -18.67 -15.31
N GLU A 394 -5.64 -19.97 -15.32
CA GLU A 394 -6.50 -21.01 -15.92
C GLU A 394 -7.89 -21.03 -15.28
N ARG A 395 -7.96 -21.01 -13.93
CA ARG A 395 -9.22 -21.02 -13.17
C ARG A 395 -10.05 -19.75 -13.40
N ILE A 396 -9.40 -18.58 -13.48
CA ILE A 396 -10.06 -17.31 -13.81
C ILE A 396 -10.64 -17.38 -15.23
N ALA A 397 -9.84 -17.84 -16.21
CA ALA A 397 -10.28 -17.99 -17.59
C ALA A 397 -11.46 -18.95 -17.72
N GLU A 398 -11.46 -20.06 -16.99
CA GLU A 398 -12.56 -21.02 -16.97
C GLU A 398 -13.82 -20.41 -16.33
N ALA A 399 -13.69 -19.75 -15.20
CA ALA A 399 -14.80 -19.09 -14.51
C ALA A 399 -15.47 -18.04 -15.42
N PHE A 400 -14.67 -17.22 -16.13
CA PHE A 400 -15.19 -16.19 -17.02
C PHE A 400 -15.86 -16.77 -18.28
N ARG A 401 -15.36 -17.86 -18.84
CA ARG A 401 -16.01 -18.57 -19.98
C ARG A 401 -17.37 -19.15 -19.63
N ASN A 402 -17.62 -19.47 -18.39
CA ASN A 402 -18.88 -20.03 -17.91
C ASN A 402 -19.97 -18.97 -17.70
N LEU A 403 -19.63 -17.67 -17.74
CA LEU A 403 -20.60 -16.58 -17.62
C LEU A 403 -21.40 -16.41 -18.91
N LYS A 404 -22.68 -16.09 -18.76
CA LYS A 404 -23.63 -15.86 -19.85
C LYS A 404 -24.04 -14.39 -19.90
N ASP A 405 -24.41 -13.92 -21.09
CA ASP A 405 -24.98 -12.58 -21.28
C ASP A 405 -26.37 -12.47 -20.63
#